data_27e57c08bc6de026d3ace9c127bda68e
#
_entry.id   27e57c08bc6de026d3ace9c127bda68e
#
_cell.length_a   1.000
_cell.length_b   1.000
_cell.length_c   1.000
_cell.angle_alpha   90.00
_cell.angle_beta   90.00
_cell.angle_gamma   90.00
#
_symmetry.space_group_name_H-M   'P 1'
#
loop_
_entity.id
_entity.type
_entity.pdbx_description
1 polymer ?
#
loop_
_entity_poly.entity_id
_entity_poly.type
_entity_poly.pdbx_seq_one_letter_code
_entity_poly.pdbx_strand_id
1 'polypeptide(L)'
;FDAVTEHYPIAVGVEKGISRQAVMSPLTDLMKRYNKYFRVEELTHGNRKKTDRIMWALQGRFENGHITLNKGDWNVQFMDELFQFPNHLVHDDTIDSLAYIDQLANVAYDWGYIEEDYEESLDNYAGY
;
A
#
# COMPACT_ATOMS: atom_id res chain seq x y z
N PHE A 1 8.90 -11.13 -3.40
CA PHE A 1 10.26 -10.72 -3.06
C PHE A 1 10.89 -9.88 -4.18
N ASP A 2 10.71 -10.26 -5.44
CA ASP A 2 11.25 -9.54 -6.59
C ASP A 2 10.77 -8.08 -6.66
N ALA A 3 9.47 -7.84 -6.47
CA ALA A 3 8.90 -6.50 -6.41
C ALA A 3 9.53 -5.62 -5.31
N VAL A 4 9.83 -6.21 -4.16
CA VAL A 4 10.54 -5.50 -3.07
C VAL A 4 11.96 -5.14 -3.47
N THR A 5 12.61 -6.04 -4.19
CA THR A 5 13.98 -5.81 -4.67
C THR A 5 14.04 -4.72 -5.74
N GLU A 6 13.01 -4.64 -6.58
CA GLU A 6 12.92 -3.66 -7.66
C GLU A 6 12.49 -2.26 -7.17
N HIS A 7 11.49 -2.20 -6.27
CA HIS A 7 10.82 -0.94 -5.92
C HIS A 7 11.21 -0.36 -4.56
N TYR A 8 11.92 -1.11 -3.72
CA TYR A 8 12.35 -0.67 -2.36
C TYR A 8 11.23 -0.04 -1.52
N PRO A 9 10.07 -0.71 -1.35
CA PRO A 9 8.96 -0.13 -0.62
C PRO A 9 9.30 0.04 0.88
N ILE A 10 8.71 1.05 1.51
CA ILE A 10 8.82 1.30 2.95
C ILE A 10 8.18 0.17 3.76
N ALA A 11 7.05 -0.33 3.28
CA ALA A 11 6.33 -1.45 3.89
C ALA A 11 5.66 -2.31 2.83
N VAL A 12 5.45 -3.56 3.15
CA VAL A 12 4.70 -4.53 2.34
C VAL A 12 3.47 -4.96 3.11
N GLY A 13 2.30 -4.73 2.56
CA GLY A 13 1.05 -5.18 3.16
C GLY A 13 0.72 -6.61 2.77
N VAL A 14 0.34 -7.42 3.75
CA VAL A 14 -0.14 -8.79 3.55
C VAL A 14 -1.49 -8.96 4.24
N GLU A 15 -2.47 -9.41 3.49
CA GLU A 15 -3.81 -9.62 4.01
C GLU A 15 -3.83 -10.68 5.12
N LYS A 16 -4.54 -10.38 6.20
CA LYS A 16 -4.73 -11.31 7.32
C LYS A 16 -5.49 -12.56 6.89
N GLY A 17 -5.03 -13.71 7.34
CA GLY A 17 -5.71 -14.99 7.14
C GLY A 17 -4.76 -16.13 6.76
N ILE A 18 -5.30 -17.19 6.18
CA ILE A 18 -4.54 -18.38 5.77
C ILE A 18 -3.46 -18.01 4.74
N SER A 19 -3.77 -17.10 3.85
CA SER A 19 -2.82 -16.59 2.84
C SER A 19 -1.59 -15.95 3.49
N ARG A 20 -1.74 -15.25 4.61
CA ARG A 20 -0.63 -14.65 5.34
C ARG A 20 0.36 -15.69 5.83
N GLN A 21 -0.12 -16.78 6.45
CA GLN A 21 0.75 -17.85 6.95
C GLN A 21 1.52 -18.52 5.81
N ALA A 22 0.85 -18.77 4.67
CA ALA A 22 1.46 -19.36 3.49
C ALA A 22 2.56 -18.47 2.87
N VAL A 23 2.39 -17.15 2.95
CA VAL A 23 3.34 -16.18 2.38
C VAL A 23 4.49 -15.87 3.34
N MET A 24 4.22 -15.75 4.63
CA MET A 24 5.21 -15.28 5.61
C MET A 24 6.38 -16.24 5.80
N SER A 25 6.15 -17.54 5.80
CA SER A 25 7.23 -18.51 5.98
C SER A 25 8.26 -18.47 4.84
N PRO A 26 7.88 -18.63 3.55
CA PRO A 26 8.83 -18.52 2.46
C PRO A 26 9.43 -17.12 2.32
N LEU A 27 8.68 -16.06 2.66
CA LEU A 27 9.19 -14.69 2.63
C LEU A 27 10.29 -14.47 3.66
N THR A 28 10.11 -14.96 4.88
CA THR A 28 11.11 -14.90 5.94
C THR A 28 12.39 -15.66 5.56
N ASP A 29 12.26 -16.80 4.91
CA ASP A 29 13.39 -17.58 4.42
C ASP A 29 14.18 -16.83 3.33
N LEU A 30 13.49 -16.15 2.44
CA LEU A 30 14.11 -15.30 1.41
C LEU A 30 14.81 -14.08 2.03
N MET A 31 14.20 -13.42 3.02
CA MET A 31 14.83 -12.32 3.75
C MET A 31 16.18 -12.75 4.34
N LYS A 32 16.20 -13.91 5.00
CA LYS A 32 17.42 -14.47 5.60
C LYS A 32 18.46 -14.85 4.55
N ARG A 33 18.02 -15.54 3.49
CA ARG A 33 18.92 -16.00 2.42
C ARG A 33 19.65 -14.88 1.71
N TYR A 34 18.93 -13.77 1.45
CA TYR A 34 19.48 -12.62 0.72
C TYR A 34 19.94 -11.49 1.64
N ASN A 35 19.87 -11.68 2.95
CA ASN A 35 20.16 -10.66 3.97
C ASN A 35 19.46 -9.33 3.66
N LYS A 36 18.19 -9.42 3.25
CA LYS A 36 17.37 -8.28 2.87
C LYS A 36 16.06 -8.30 3.63
N TYR A 37 15.91 -7.36 4.55
CA TYR A 37 14.77 -7.27 5.44
C TYR A 37 13.93 -6.05 5.11
N PHE A 38 12.62 -6.21 5.22
CA PHE A 38 11.64 -5.14 5.04
C PHE A 38 10.48 -5.33 6.00
N ARG A 39 9.77 -4.25 6.26
CA ARG A 39 8.63 -4.24 7.15
C ARG A 39 7.43 -4.89 6.48
N VAL A 40 6.78 -5.82 7.17
CA VAL A 40 5.54 -6.46 6.72
C VAL A 40 4.42 -6.04 7.66
N GLU A 41 3.40 -5.41 7.09
CA GLU A 41 2.20 -4.99 7.79
C GLU A 41 1.04 -5.93 7.52
N GLU A 42 0.28 -6.26 8.55
CA GLU A 42 -0.93 -7.05 8.42
C GLU A 42 -2.10 -6.16 8.02
N LEU A 43 -2.75 -6.50 6.91
CA LEU A 43 -3.91 -5.77 6.39
C LEU A 43 -5.19 -6.49 6.77
N THR A 44 -6.19 -5.74 7.20
CA THR A 44 -7.48 -6.30 7.62
C THR A 44 -8.63 -5.69 6.85
N HIS A 45 -9.67 -6.47 6.63
CA HIS A 45 -10.92 -5.97 6.04
C HIS A 45 -11.75 -5.12 7.03
N GLY A 46 -11.50 -5.27 8.32
CA GLY A 46 -12.42 -4.76 9.34
C GLY A 46 -13.80 -5.44 9.24
N ASN A 47 -14.81 -4.79 9.79
CA ASN A 47 -16.21 -5.26 9.72
C ASN A 47 -16.98 -4.63 8.54
N ARG A 48 -16.30 -3.97 7.62
CA ARG A 48 -16.92 -3.31 6.46
C ARG A 48 -17.10 -4.27 5.30
N LYS A 49 -18.16 -4.08 4.53
CA LYS A 49 -18.30 -4.74 3.22
C LYS A 49 -17.14 -4.34 2.32
N LYS A 50 -16.68 -5.28 1.49
CA LYS A 50 -15.59 -5.06 0.54
C LYS A 50 -15.82 -3.82 -0.35
N THR A 51 -17.02 -3.69 -0.92
CA THR A 51 -17.39 -2.54 -1.76
C THR A 51 -17.27 -1.22 -1.02
N ASP A 52 -17.79 -1.12 0.20
CA ASP A 52 -17.73 0.10 1.00
C ASP A 52 -16.29 0.45 1.37
N ARG A 53 -15.50 -0.54 1.73
CA ARG A 53 -14.08 -0.35 2.06
C ARG A 53 -13.29 0.20 0.88
N ILE A 54 -13.50 -0.35 -0.31
CA ILE A 54 -12.84 0.10 -1.54
C ILE A 54 -13.26 1.54 -1.89
N MET A 55 -14.54 1.84 -1.84
CA MET A 55 -15.05 3.19 -2.12
C MET A 55 -14.51 4.21 -1.12
N TRP A 56 -14.53 3.91 0.16
CA TRP A 56 -13.99 4.80 1.19
C TRP A 56 -12.50 5.10 1.01
N ALA A 57 -11.73 4.08 0.65
CA ALA A 57 -10.29 4.23 0.46
C ALA A 57 -9.92 5.04 -0.80
N LEU A 58 -10.66 4.88 -1.89
CA LEU A 58 -10.22 5.34 -3.21
C LEU A 58 -11.01 6.52 -3.76
N GLN A 59 -12.31 6.66 -3.47
CA GLN A 59 -13.16 7.65 -4.12
C GLN A 59 -12.62 9.07 -3.96
N GLY A 60 -12.40 9.51 -2.75
CA GLY A 60 -11.89 10.87 -2.49
C GLY A 60 -10.51 11.13 -3.08
N ARG A 61 -9.65 10.11 -3.11
CA ARG A 61 -8.31 10.21 -3.71
C ARG A 61 -8.37 10.38 -5.22
N PHE A 62 -9.26 9.67 -5.91
CA PHE A 62 -9.47 9.84 -7.35
C PHE A 62 -10.14 11.17 -7.67
N GLU A 63 -11.19 11.56 -6.94
CA GLU A 63 -11.90 12.82 -7.16
C GLU A 63 -10.99 14.04 -6.99
N ASN A 64 -10.05 13.99 -6.07
CA ASN A 64 -9.11 15.08 -5.81
C ASN A 64 -7.79 14.97 -6.59
N GLY A 65 -7.66 14.01 -7.49
CA GLY A 65 -6.45 13.84 -8.31
C GLY A 65 -5.20 13.39 -7.53
N HIS A 66 -5.38 12.75 -6.38
CA HIS A 66 -4.27 12.27 -5.55
C HIS A 66 -3.66 10.94 -6.02
N ILE A 67 -4.27 10.30 -7.02
CA ILE A 67 -3.78 9.06 -7.61
C ILE A 67 -3.35 9.34 -9.04
N THR A 68 -2.10 9.04 -9.36
CA THR A 68 -1.55 9.09 -10.71
C THR A 68 -1.12 7.69 -11.14
N LEU A 69 -1.30 7.37 -12.40
CA LEU A 69 -0.96 6.08 -12.96
C LEU A 69 0.15 6.24 -13.99
N ASN A 70 1.22 5.45 -13.84
CA ASN A 70 2.23 5.37 -14.88
C ASN A 70 1.67 4.69 -16.11
N LYS A 71 2.09 5.14 -17.30
CA LYS A 71 1.71 4.47 -18.54
C LYS A 71 2.32 3.07 -18.60
N GLY A 72 1.50 2.09 -18.95
CA GLY A 72 1.91 0.71 -19.10
C GLY A 72 0.78 -0.13 -19.70
N ASP A 73 1.10 -1.32 -20.15
CA ASP A 73 0.14 -2.24 -20.78
C ASP A 73 -0.98 -2.67 -19.82
N TRP A 74 -0.72 -2.61 -18.53
CA TRP A 74 -1.68 -2.91 -17.47
C TRP A 74 -2.80 -1.87 -17.30
N ASN A 75 -2.63 -0.65 -17.84
CA ASN A 75 -3.61 0.44 -17.66
C ASN A 75 -4.98 0.09 -18.20
N VAL A 76 -5.08 -0.57 -19.34
CA VAL A 76 -6.36 -0.93 -19.96
C VAL A 76 -7.16 -1.84 -19.03
N GLN A 77 -6.55 -2.88 -18.52
CA GLN A 77 -7.19 -3.82 -17.61
C GLN A 77 -7.59 -3.15 -16.29
N PHE A 78 -6.71 -2.33 -15.72
CA PHE A 78 -7.00 -1.58 -14.50
C PHE A 78 -8.16 -0.61 -14.68
N MET A 79 -8.18 0.16 -15.75
CA MET A 79 -9.24 1.12 -16.05
C MET A 79 -10.59 0.43 -16.31
N ASP A 80 -10.59 -0.71 -16.99
CA ASP A 80 -11.80 -1.51 -17.18
C ASP A 80 -12.37 -1.99 -15.83
N GLU A 81 -11.53 -2.49 -14.96
CA GLU A 81 -11.90 -2.92 -13.62
C GLU A 81 -12.46 -1.77 -12.79
N LEU A 82 -11.80 -0.60 -12.82
CA LEU A 82 -12.22 0.61 -12.13
C LEU A 82 -13.58 1.13 -12.62
N PHE A 83 -13.81 1.19 -13.93
CA PHE A 83 -15.06 1.68 -14.49
C PHE A 83 -16.23 0.74 -14.27
N GLN A 84 -16.00 -0.56 -14.19
CA GLN A 84 -17.04 -1.55 -13.94
C GLN A 84 -17.35 -1.74 -12.45
N PHE A 85 -16.52 -1.24 -11.56
CA PHE A 85 -16.77 -1.30 -10.14
C PHE A 85 -18.04 -0.50 -9.75
N PRO A 86 -18.97 -1.01 -8.94
CA PRO A 86 -18.95 -2.25 -8.16
C PRO A 86 -19.70 -3.45 -8.80
N ASN A 87 -19.44 -3.78 -10.05
CA ASN A 87 -20.07 -4.90 -10.72
C ASN A 87 -19.55 -6.24 -10.20
N HIS A 88 -20.41 -7.02 -9.56
CA HIS A 88 -20.05 -8.33 -8.96
C HIS A 88 -19.70 -9.42 -9.99
N LEU A 89 -19.96 -9.19 -11.28
CA LEU A 89 -19.64 -10.13 -12.37
C LEU A 89 -18.20 -9.95 -12.88
N VAL A 90 -17.52 -8.90 -12.46
CA VAL A 90 -16.16 -8.57 -12.88
C VAL A 90 -15.21 -8.71 -11.71
N HIS A 91 -14.03 -9.23 -11.99
CA HIS A 91 -12.95 -9.30 -11.01
C HIS A 91 -12.54 -7.88 -10.57
N ASP A 92 -12.36 -7.69 -9.27
CA ASP A 92 -12.00 -6.41 -8.66
C ASP A 92 -10.70 -6.50 -7.83
N ASP A 93 -9.89 -7.52 -8.10
CA ASP A 93 -8.71 -7.85 -7.30
C ASP A 93 -7.65 -6.75 -7.31
N THR A 94 -7.46 -6.09 -8.44
CA THR A 94 -6.51 -4.98 -8.57
C THR A 94 -6.95 -3.75 -7.78
N ILE A 95 -8.23 -3.41 -7.88
CA ILE A 95 -8.83 -2.29 -7.14
C ILE A 95 -8.83 -2.57 -5.64
N ASP A 96 -9.12 -3.80 -5.26
CA ASP A 96 -9.08 -4.24 -3.88
C ASP A 96 -7.67 -4.12 -3.28
N SER A 97 -6.66 -4.58 -4.01
CA SER A 97 -5.26 -4.42 -3.64
C SER A 97 -4.87 -2.94 -3.48
N LEU A 98 -5.29 -2.08 -4.41
CA LEU A 98 -5.03 -0.65 -4.33
C LEU A 98 -5.71 0.00 -3.12
N ALA A 99 -6.92 -0.43 -2.76
CA ALA A 99 -7.64 0.09 -1.62
C ALA A 99 -6.92 -0.11 -0.28
N TYR A 100 -6.10 -1.14 -0.16
CA TYR A 100 -5.27 -1.35 1.02
C TYR A 100 -4.18 -0.28 1.22
N ILE A 101 -3.92 0.55 0.21
CA ILE A 101 -2.98 1.67 0.36
C ILE A 101 -3.40 2.62 1.49
N ASP A 102 -4.69 2.72 1.77
CA ASP A 102 -5.20 3.55 2.84
C ASP A 102 -4.64 3.14 4.21
N GLN A 103 -4.48 1.85 4.45
CA GLN A 103 -3.87 1.34 5.68
C GLN A 103 -2.35 1.54 5.73
N LEU A 104 -1.67 1.46 4.59
CA LEU A 104 -0.22 1.62 4.47
C LEU A 104 0.22 3.08 4.43
N ALA A 105 -0.55 3.95 3.80
CA ALA A 105 -0.22 5.36 3.64
C ALA A 105 -0.14 6.11 4.99
N ASN A 106 -0.97 5.74 5.95
CA ASN A 106 -0.94 6.33 7.28
C ASN A 106 0.40 6.09 8.00
N VAL A 107 1.02 4.94 7.77
CA VAL A 107 2.34 4.62 8.32
C VAL A 107 3.45 5.46 7.68
N ALA A 108 3.34 5.74 6.39
CA ALA A 108 4.33 6.56 5.68
C ALA A 108 4.28 8.05 6.09
N TYR A 109 3.13 8.55 6.48
CA TYR A 109 2.97 9.94 6.92
C TYR A 109 3.65 10.20 8.27
N ASP A 110 3.61 9.26 9.20
CA ASP A 110 4.24 9.41 10.50
C ASP A 110 5.78 9.55 10.40
N TRP A 111 6.39 8.98 9.39
CA TRP A 111 7.84 9.11 9.15
C TRP A 111 8.24 10.48 8.58
N GLY A 112 7.41 11.11 7.77
CA GLY A 112 7.65 12.45 7.23
C GLY A 112 7.63 13.53 8.31
N TYR A 113 6.75 13.39 9.29
CA TYR A 113 6.66 14.34 10.41
C TYR A 113 7.87 14.28 11.35
N ILE A 114 8.47 13.13 11.51
CA ILE A 114 9.65 12.96 12.38
C ILE A 114 10.89 13.61 11.75
N GLU A 115 11.03 13.56 10.42
CA GLU A 115 12.15 14.21 9.73
C GLU A 115 12.01 15.73 9.73
N GLU A 116 10.83 16.28 9.53
CA GLU A 116 10.59 17.73 9.58
C GLU A 116 10.80 18.31 11.00
N ASP A 117 10.35 17.62 12.04
CA ASP A 117 10.59 18.03 13.43
C ASP A 117 12.08 17.98 13.82
N TYR A 118 12.84 17.06 13.20
CA TYR A 118 14.28 16.96 13.43
C TYR A 118 15.06 18.08 12.74
N GLU A 119 14.68 18.47 11.54
CA GLU A 119 15.31 19.57 10.82
C GLU A 119 14.95 20.92 11.47
N GLU A 120 13.70 21.15 11.88
CA GLU A 120 13.33 22.34 12.65
C GLU A 120 14.04 22.44 14.00
N SER A 121 14.24 21.33 14.68
CA SER A 121 14.97 21.32 15.96
C SER A 121 16.46 21.58 15.80
N LEU A 122 17.07 21.15 14.70
CA LEU A 122 18.46 21.42 14.37
C LEU A 122 18.69 22.85 13.91
N ASP A 123 17.79 23.41 13.10
CA ASP A 123 17.86 24.79 12.65
C ASP A 123 17.65 25.78 13.83
N ASN A 124 16.77 25.47 14.76
CA ASN A 124 16.59 26.28 15.98
C ASN A 124 17.80 26.18 16.94
N TYR A 125 18.60 25.13 16.86
CA TYR A 125 19.81 24.97 17.68
C TYR A 125 21.05 25.58 17.01
N ALA A 126 21.06 25.66 15.68
CA ALA A 126 22.14 26.24 14.88
C ALA A 126 21.94 27.74 14.59
N GLY A 127 20.73 28.27 14.76
CA GLY A 127 20.40 29.70 14.59
C GLY A 127 20.73 30.51 15.84
N TYR A 128 21.94 30.92 15.95
CA TYR A 128 22.35 31.93 16.91
C TYR A 128 21.69 33.29 16.66
#